data_fd8934889454bae23c22d1ddf5a0042c
#
_entry.id   fd8934889454bae23c22d1ddf5a0042c
#
_cell.length_a   1.000
_cell.length_b   1.000
_cell.length_c   1.000
_cell.angle_alpha   90.00
_cell.angle_beta   90.00
_cell.angle_gamma   90.00
#
_symmetry.space_group_name_H-M   'P 1'
#
loop_
_entity.id
_entity.type
_entity.pdbx_description
1 polymer ?
#
loop_
_entity_poly.entity_id
_entity_poly.type
_entity_poly.pdbx_seq_one_letter_code
_entity_poly.pdbx_strand_id
1 'polypeptide(L)'
;MDFLTQILLPDRLTAVVDVGANPIDGDPPYKAMLAAGLCEVLGFEPQAEALARLQKMAGPRERYLPHALGDGTSRTLHVCDLEGMTSLLVPDPARLALFNLFPIWGGVKNTIPVSSRRLDDISEITQLDFLKMDIQGSERDVLTHGKAKLADAVAIQTEVSFITLYEGQPTLGEMDVMMRELGFLPHCFAELKVWPLAPTIVSSQPNKGLRQLLEADLVYVRDFTRAENMSPEQWKHLALIAHHCYGSVDLAARAINMLTQLGVVPANAAEHYLSSLAPRKAN
;
A
#
# COMPACT_ATOMS: atom_id res chain seq x y z
N MET A 1 -3.33 -5.36 25.15
CA MET A 1 -2.75 -6.22 24.10
C MET A 1 -3.88 -7.07 23.59
N ASP A 2 -4.14 -7.07 22.29
CA ASP A 2 -5.20 -7.88 21.72
C ASP A 2 -4.85 -9.37 21.78
N PHE A 3 -5.86 -10.22 21.55
CA PHE A 3 -5.70 -11.67 21.64
C PHE A 3 -4.71 -12.21 20.60
N LEU A 4 -4.71 -11.65 19.39
CA LEU A 4 -3.83 -12.08 18.30
C LEU A 4 -2.35 -11.81 18.65
N THR A 5 -2.04 -10.64 19.17
CA THR A 5 -0.68 -10.29 19.62
C THR A 5 -0.21 -11.21 20.76
N GLN A 6 -1.12 -11.61 21.68
CA GLN A 6 -0.79 -12.54 22.76
C GLN A 6 -0.44 -13.95 22.26
N ILE A 7 -1.06 -14.40 21.17
CA ILE A 7 -0.76 -15.71 20.57
C ILE A 7 0.54 -15.65 19.77
N LEU A 8 0.73 -14.59 18.97
CA LEU A 8 1.81 -14.52 17.99
C LEU A 8 3.16 -14.14 18.61
N LEU A 9 3.16 -13.28 19.63
CA LEU A 9 4.36 -12.77 20.31
C LEU A 9 5.47 -12.39 19.30
N PRO A 10 5.23 -11.38 18.43
CA PRO A 10 6.25 -10.97 17.47
C PRO A 10 7.48 -10.41 18.23
N ASP A 11 8.66 -10.66 17.68
CA ASP A 11 9.93 -10.25 18.31
C ASP A 11 10.15 -8.74 18.25
N ARG A 12 9.45 -8.06 17.34
CA ARG A 12 9.51 -6.61 17.11
C ARG A 12 8.18 -6.06 16.61
N LEU A 13 8.07 -4.75 16.51
CA LEU A 13 6.95 -4.10 15.83
C LEU A 13 6.99 -4.39 14.32
N THR A 14 5.81 -4.42 13.69
CA THR A 14 5.70 -4.49 12.24
C THR A 14 6.28 -3.22 11.61
N ALA A 15 7.24 -3.38 10.72
CA ALA A 15 7.86 -2.27 10.00
C ALA A 15 7.05 -1.92 8.74
N VAL A 16 6.46 -0.73 8.74
CA VAL A 16 5.68 -0.19 7.62
C VAL A 16 6.51 0.86 6.88
N VAL A 17 6.57 0.74 5.56
CA VAL A 17 7.08 1.79 4.68
C VAL A 17 5.92 2.35 3.87
N ASP A 18 5.71 3.67 3.90
CA ASP A 18 4.66 4.37 3.16
C ASP A 18 5.27 5.35 2.16
N VAL A 19 5.10 5.07 0.88
CA VAL A 19 5.61 5.88 -0.24
C VAL A 19 4.47 6.69 -0.84
N GLY A 20 4.59 8.02 -0.82
CA GLY A 20 3.46 8.92 -1.04
C GLY A 20 2.58 8.99 0.21
N ALA A 21 3.21 9.31 1.35
CA ALA A 21 2.57 9.21 2.65
C ALA A 21 1.55 10.33 2.94
N ASN A 22 1.34 11.28 2.02
CA ASN A 22 0.36 12.35 2.19
C ASN A 22 -1.08 11.77 2.17
N PRO A 23 -1.86 11.84 3.26
CA PRO A 23 -3.16 11.18 3.35
C PRO A 23 -4.25 12.00 2.63
N ILE A 24 -4.18 12.08 1.31
CA ILE A 24 -5.16 12.81 0.47
C ILE A 24 -6.49 12.05 0.42
N ASP A 25 -6.42 10.73 0.29
CA ASP A 25 -7.58 9.85 0.08
C ASP A 25 -8.12 9.22 1.38
N GLY A 26 -7.71 9.72 2.53
CA GLY A 26 -8.19 9.26 3.84
C GLY A 26 -7.13 8.64 4.73
N ASP A 27 -7.57 7.83 5.70
CA ASP A 27 -6.66 7.21 6.65
C ASP A 27 -5.87 6.04 6.02
N PRO A 28 -4.57 5.92 6.29
CA PRO A 28 -3.80 4.80 5.78
C PRO A 28 -4.25 3.46 6.40
N PRO A 29 -4.11 2.33 5.68
CA PRO A 29 -4.62 1.03 6.11
C PRO A 29 -4.04 0.56 7.45
N TYR A 30 -2.84 0.99 7.79
CA TYR A 30 -2.15 0.64 9.04
C TYR A 30 -2.53 1.53 10.24
N LYS A 31 -3.44 2.52 10.09
CA LYS A 31 -3.79 3.46 11.17
C LYS A 31 -4.26 2.78 12.45
N ALA A 32 -5.12 1.78 12.34
CA ALA A 32 -5.61 1.03 13.50
C ALA A 32 -4.47 0.26 14.18
N MET A 33 -3.58 -0.34 13.40
CA MET A 33 -2.41 -1.06 13.88
C MET A 33 -1.42 -0.12 14.59
N LEU A 34 -1.20 1.07 14.03
CA LEU A 34 -0.35 2.11 14.61
C LEU A 34 -0.93 2.62 15.95
N ALA A 35 -2.23 2.91 15.99
CA ALA A 35 -2.93 3.33 17.21
C ALA A 35 -2.88 2.26 18.32
N ALA A 36 -2.91 0.97 17.95
CA ALA A 36 -2.72 -0.15 18.87
C ALA A 36 -1.26 -0.35 19.32
N GLY A 37 -0.31 0.39 18.73
CA GLY A 37 1.11 0.32 19.05
C GLY A 37 1.80 -0.94 18.53
N LEU A 38 1.32 -1.52 17.45
CA LEU A 38 1.78 -2.78 16.86
C LEU A 38 2.71 -2.59 15.66
N CYS A 39 2.85 -1.38 15.15
CA CYS A 39 3.76 -1.08 14.04
C CYS A 39 4.52 0.23 14.26
N GLU A 40 5.56 0.42 13.48
CA GLU A 40 6.26 1.67 13.26
C GLU A 40 6.22 2.03 11.76
N VAL A 41 6.23 3.32 11.45
CA VAL A 41 6.04 3.83 10.09
C VAL A 41 7.21 4.69 9.67
N LEU A 42 7.79 4.39 8.53
CA LEU A 42 8.71 5.26 7.81
C LEU A 42 8.05 5.71 6.51
N GLY A 43 7.61 6.98 6.46
CA GLY A 43 6.94 7.55 5.30
C GLY A 43 7.86 8.41 4.44
N PHE A 44 7.52 8.52 3.17
CA PHE A 44 8.24 9.30 2.16
C PHE A 44 7.30 10.28 1.46
N GLU A 45 7.62 11.57 1.50
CA GLU A 45 6.85 12.64 0.86
C GLU A 45 7.80 13.72 0.33
N PRO A 46 7.95 13.86 -0.98
CA PRO A 46 8.88 14.83 -1.57
C PRO A 46 8.40 16.28 -1.51
N GLN A 47 7.11 16.53 -1.37
CA GLN A 47 6.56 17.88 -1.34
C GLN A 47 6.73 18.50 0.06
N ALA A 48 7.47 19.61 0.14
CA ALA A 48 7.88 20.21 1.42
C ALA A 48 6.69 20.59 2.33
N GLU A 49 5.60 21.11 1.76
CA GLU A 49 4.42 21.53 2.51
C GLU A 49 3.66 20.31 3.08
N ALA A 50 3.48 19.26 2.27
CA ALA A 50 2.86 18.00 2.71
C ALA A 50 3.71 17.31 3.79
N LEU A 51 5.03 17.24 3.57
CA LEU A 51 5.97 16.70 4.55
C LEU A 51 5.90 17.45 5.90
N ALA A 52 5.87 18.77 5.86
CA ALA A 52 5.78 19.59 7.09
C ALA A 52 4.46 19.31 7.85
N ARG A 53 3.34 19.11 7.14
CA ARG A 53 2.07 18.70 7.76
C ARG A 53 2.19 17.32 8.43
N LEU A 54 2.75 16.33 7.71
CA LEU A 54 2.97 14.98 8.23
C LEU A 54 3.85 14.99 9.48
N GLN A 55 5.00 15.67 9.43
CA GLN A 55 5.93 15.74 10.57
C GLN A 55 5.32 16.42 11.80
N LYS A 56 4.46 17.40 11.60
CA LYS A 56 3.72 18.05 12.70
C LYS A 56 2.70 17.14 13.37
N MET A 57 2.12 16.21 12.61
CA MET A 57 1.09 15.27 13.09
C MET A 57 1.69 13.95 13.57
N ALA A 58 2.94 13.69 13.26
CA ALA A 58 3.63 12.41 13.53
C ALA A 58 3.62 12.06 15.01
N GLY A 59 3.23 10.84 15.30
CA GLY A 59 3.35 10.21 16.62
C GLY A 59 4.76 9.65 16.87
N PRO A 60 4.99 9.08 18.07
CA PRO A 60 6.32 8.61 18.46
C PRO A 60 6.86 7.41 17.66
N ARG A 61 6.00 6.76 16.85
CA ARG A 61 6.32 5.60 15.99
C ARG A 61 6.24 5.92 14.51
N GLU A 62 6.24 7.20 14.16
CA GLU A 62 6.16 7.69 12.80
C GLU A 62 7.34 8.59 12.48
N ARG A 63 7.95 8.38 11.34
CA ARG A 63 9.02 9.22 10.81
C ARG A 63 8.79 9.46 9.33
N TYR A 64 8.93 10.72 8.87
CA TYR A 64 8.69 11.10 7.49
C TYR A 64 9.93 11.78 6.89
N LEU A 65 10.33 11.34 5.68
CA LEU A 65 11.54 11.77 4.97
C LEU A 65 11.20 12.47 3.64
N PRO A 66 12.01 13.48 3.23
CA PRO A 66 11.76 14.30 2.02
C PRO A 66 12.30 13.64 0.75
N HIS A 67 11.99 12.37 0.51
CA HIS A 67 12.53 11.65 -0.64
C HIS A 67 11.41 11.23 -1.60
N ALA A 68 11.60 11.49 -2.89
CA ALA A 68 10.90 10.77 -3.93
C ALA A 68 11.58 9.42 -4.11
N LEU A 69 10.83 8.32 -4.12
CA LEU A 69 11.36 7.00 -4.42
C LEU A 69 11.16 6.67 -5.90
N GLY A 70 12.12 5.95 -6.50
CA GLY A 70 12.11 5.59 -7.91
C GLY A 70 13.39 4.86 -8.33
N ASP A 71 13.91 5.20 -9.50
CA ASP A 71 15.09 4.55 -10.11
C ASP A 71 16.45 5.09 -9.63
N GLY A 72 16.47 6.12 -8.79
CA GLY A 72 17.68 6.78 -8.29
C GLY A 72 18.22 7.89 -9.21
N THR A 73 17.47 8.26 -10.24
CA THR A 73 17.86 9.34 -11.17
C THR A 73 17.15 10.66 -10.88
N SER A 74 17.62 11.75 -11.51
CA SER A 74 16.90 13.00 -11.51
C SER A 74 15.65 12.90 -12.38
N ARG A 75 14.51 13.29 -11.82
CA ARG A 75 13.19 13.23 -12.44
C ARG A 75 12.52 14.60 -12.37
N THR A 76 11.41 14.74 -13.06
CA THR A 76 10.55 15.92 -12.98
C THR A 76 9.24 15.51 -12.30
N LEU A 77 8.90 16.18 -11.20
CA LEU A 77 7.59 16.06 -10.57
C LEU A 77 6.62 17.00 -11.29
N HIS A 78 5.57 16.46 -11.88
CA HIS A 78 4.50 17.20 -12.55
C HIS A 78 3.40 17.49 -11.53
N VAL A 79 3.40 18.73 -11.01
CA VAL A 79 2.41 19.17 -10.02
C VAL A 79 1.13 19.53 -10.75
N CYS A 80 0.06 18.76 -10.52
CA CYS A 80 -1.23 18.92 -11.16
C CYS A 80 -2.19 19.85 -10.39
N ASP A 81 -3.29 20.23 -11.03
CA ASP A 81 -4.35 21.03 -10.40
C ASP A 81 -4.96 20.33 -9.19
N LEU A 82 -5.22 19.03 -9.29
CA LEU A 82 -5.57 18.19 -8.16
C LEU A 82 -4.29 17.56 -7.60
N GLU A 83 -4.02 17.77 -6.33
CA GLU A 83 -2.80 17.30 -5.64
C GLU A 83 -2.61 15.78 -5.81
N GLY A 84 -3.70 15.00 -5.72
CA GLY A 84 -3.73 13.54 -5.90
C GLY A 84 -3.42 13.05 -7.32
N MET A 85 -3.24 13.95 -8.30
CA MET A 85 -2.80 13.59 -9.66
C MET A 85 -1.34 14.01 -9.94
N THR A 86 -0.63 14.51 -8.92
CA THR A 86 0.79 14.89 -9.03
C THR A 86 1.65 13.63 -9.16
N SER A 87 2.50 13.56 -10.20
CA SER A 87 3.25 12.35 -10.56
C SER A 87 4.65 12.67 -11.08
N LEU A 88 5.54 11.67 -11.02
CA LEU A 88 6.81 11.68 -11.76
C LEU A 88 6.62 11.31 -13.25
N LEU A 89 5.45 10.83 -13.64
CA LEU A 89 5.07 10.56 -15.02
C LEU A 89 4.34 11.77 -15.62
N VAL A 90 4.39 11.90 -16.94
CA VAL A 90 3.68 12.96 -17.66
C VAL A 90 2.20 12.56 -17.81
N PRO A 91 1.24 13.39 -17.36
CA PRO A 91 -0.18 13.13 -17.64
C PRO A 91 -0.45 13.06 -19.14
N ASP A 92 -1.21 12.06 -19.59
CA ASP A 92 -1.59 11.88 -21.00
C ASP A 92 -2.92 12.60 -21.27
N PRO A 93 -2.93 13.73 -22.04
CA PRO A 93 -4.14 14.50 -22.26
C PRO A 93 -5.25 13.72 -22.98
N ALA A 94 -4.89 12.77 -23.85
CA ALA A 94 -5.88 11.97 -24.59
C ALA A 94 -6.59 10.97 -23.65
N ARG A 95 -5.85 10.40 -22.71
CA ARG A 95 -6.41 9.50 -21.70
C ARG A 95 -7.20 10.24 -20.63
N LEU A 96 -6.71 11.38 -20.17
CA LEU A 96 -7.47 12.25 -19.25
C LEU A 96 -8.81 12.67 -19.85
N ALA A 97 -8.87 12.94 -21.16
CA ALA A 97 -10.09 13.34 -21.84
C ALA A 97 -11.18 12.23 -21.89
N LEU A 98 -10.83 10.99 -21.56
CA LEU A 98 -11.81 9.90 -21.40
C LEU A 98 -12.73 10.09 -20.19
N PHE A 99 -12.36 10.89 -19.22
CA PHE A 99 -13.07 11.05 -17.96
C PHE A 99 -13.44 12.50 -17.68
N ASN A 100 -14.67 12.72 -17.20
CA ASN A 100 -15.10 14.05 -16.81
C ASN A 100 -14.21 14.61 -15.69
N LEU A 101 -13.88 15.90 -15.76
CA LEU A 101 -13.04 16.66 -14.82
C LEU A 101 -11.53 16.36 -14.91
N PHE A 102 -11.10 15.20 -15.38
CA PHE A 102 -9.69 14.81 -15.42
C PHE A 102 -8.81 15.73 -16.27
N PRO A 103 -9.27 16.27 -17.42
CA PRO A 103 -8.47 17.27 -18.15
C PRO A 103 -8.14 18.53 -17.33
N ILE A 104 -9.01 18.89 -16.37
CA ILE A 104 -8.79 20.01 -15.47
C ILE A 104 -7.87 19.55 -14.32
N TRP A 105 -8.22 18.46 -13.64
CA TRP A 105 -7.52 17.97 -12.48
C TRP A 105 -6.06 17.53 -12.76
N GLY A 106 -5.85 16.85 -13.89
CA GLY A 106 -4.53 16.43 -14.37
C GLY A 106 -3.76 17.51 -15.14
N GLY A 107 -4.30 18.73 -15.21
CA GLY A 107 -3.60 19.88 -15.78
C GLY A 107 -2.33 20.18 -14.97
N VAL A 108 -1.16 20.19 -15.62
CA VAL A 108 0.12 20.49 -14.97
C VAL A 108 0.24 21.99 -14.72
N LYS A 109 0.26 22.40 -13.43
CA LYS A 109 0.47 23.80 -13.00
C LYS A 109 1.93 24.18 -12.94
N ASN A 110 2.76 23.23 -12.49
CA ASN A 110 4.18 23.46 -12.24
C ASN A 110 4.98 22.18 -12.41
N THR A 111 6.26 22.33 -12.64
CA THR A 111 7.20 21.22 -12.68
C THR A 111 8.35 21.48 -11.71
N ILE A 112 8.71 20.47 -10.92
CA ILE A 112 9.76 20.56 -9.91
C ILE A 112 10.80 19.49 -10.19
N PRO A 113 12.08 19.84 -10.37
CA PRO A 113 13.14 18.85 -10.46
C PRO A 113 13.31 18.18 -9.09
N VAL A 114 13.29 16.84 -9.08
CA VAL A 114 13.48 16.03 -7.88
C VAL A 114 14.53 14.96 -8.15
N SER A 115 15.35 14.67 -7.15
CA SER A 115 16.26 13.53 -7.20
C SER A 115 15.55 12.34 -6.55
N SER A 116 15.25 11.32 -7.34
CA SER A 116 14.68 10.09 -6.77
C SER A 116 15.78 9.26 -6.08
N ARG A 117 15.36 8.42 -5.15
CA ARG A 117 16.22 7.42 -4.50
C ARG A 117 15.65 6.03 -4.71
N ARG A 118 16.52 5.04 -4.86
CA ARG A 118 16.10 3.64 -4.91
C ARG A 118 15.68 3.19 -3.52
N LEU A 119 14.66 2.36 -3.45
CA LEU A 119 14.20 1.78 -2.17
C LEU A 119 15.34 1.01 -1.49
N ASP A 120 16.14 0.28 -2.25
CA ASP A 120 17.28 -0.50 -1.73
C ASP A 120 18.39 0.38 -1.13
N ASP A 121 18.52 1.64 -1.57
CA ASP A 121 19.57 2.58 -1.12
C ASP A 121 19.15 3.38 0.13
N ILE A 122 17.94 3.17 0.67
CA ILE A 122 17.47 3.86 1.88
C ILE A 122 18.00 3.14 3.12
N SER A 123 19.04 3.71 3.73
CA SER A 123 19.68 3.13 4.92
C SER A 123 18.77 3.10 6.15
N GLU A 124 17.80 4.03 6.20
CA GLU A 124 16.83 4.14 7.28
C GLU A 124 15.81 2.98 7.31
N ILE A 125 15.62 2.27 6.18
CA ILE A 125 14.82 1.05 6.11
C ILE A 125 15.70 -0.11 6.54
N THR A 126 15.64 -0.47 7.81
CA THR A 126 16.37 -1.63 8.36
C THR A 126 15.53 -2.91 8.31
N GLN A 127 14.22 -2.77 8.29
CA GLN A 127 13.22 -3.83 8.16
C GLN A 127 12.07 -3.33 7.28
N LEU A 128 11.41 -4.24 6.57
CA LEU A 128 10.25 -3.94 5.76
C LEU A 128 9.29 -5.12 5.74
N ASP A 129 8.19 -5.03 6.48
CA ASP A 129 7.13 -6.04 6.48
C ASP A 129 5.97 -5.67 5.57
N PHE A 130 5.59 -4.39 5.59
CA PHE A 130 4.47 -3.88 4.82
C PHE A 130 4.88 -2.61 4.05
N LEU A 131 4.77 -2.68 2.71
CA LEU A 131 4.95 -1.54 1.82
C LEU A 131 3.58 -1.04 1.35
N LYS A 132 3.26 0.25 1.62
CA LYS A 132 2.14 0.94 0.97
C LYS A 132 2.71 1.94 -0.03
N MET A 133 2.19 1.96 -1.24
CA MET A 133 2.59 2.90 -2.29
C MET A 133 1.37 3.52 -2.95
N ASP A 134 1.43 4.84 -3.10
CA ASP A 134 0.47 5.63 -3.86
C ASP A 134 1.23 6.85 -4.41
N ILE A 135 1.80 6.71 -5.58
CA ILE A 135 2.68 7.70 -6.23
C ILE A 135 2.32 7.95 -7.69
N GLN A 136 1.08 7.62 -8.02
CA GLN A 136 0.45 7.97 -9.28
C GLN A 136 1.23 7.46 -10.51
N GLY A 137 1.50 6.16 -10.54
CA GLY A 137 2.02 5.44 -11.71
C GLY A 137 3.51 5.13 -11.70
N SER A 138 4.28 5.60 -10.71
CA SER A 138 5.73 5.32 -10.61
C SER A 138 6.07 4.10 -9.75
N GLU A 139 5.07 3.32 -9.32
CA GLU A 139 5.18 2.18 -8.39
C GLU A 139 6.13 1.11 -8.96
N ARG A 140 6.09 0.87 -10.28
CA ARG A 140 7.00 -0.08 -10.96
C ARG A 140 8.48 0.25 -10.73
N ASP A 141 8.84 1.52 -10.73
CA ASP A 141 10.24 1.93 -10.53
C ASP A 141 10.69 1.63 -9.10
N VAL A 142 9.84 1.87 -8.09
CA VAL A 142 10.11 1.53 -6.69
C VAL A 142 10.30 0.02 -6.51
N LEU A 143 9.40 -0.78 -7.08
CA LEU A 143 9.47 -2.25 -7.00
C LEU A 143 10.71 -2.81 -7.72
N THR A 144 11.03 -2.25 -8.89
CA THR A 144 12.20 -2.69 -9.68
C THR A 144 13.51 -2.47 -8.92
N HIS A 145 13.61 -1.34 -8.21
CA HIS A 145 14.82 -0.90 -7.50
C HIS A 145 14.73 -1.07 -5.97
N GLY A 146 13.85 -1.97 -5.51
CA GLY A 146 13.61 -2.29 -4.11
C GLY A 146 13.69 -3.78 -3.77
N LYS A 147 14.20 -4.61 -4.69
CA LYS A 147 14.13 -6.08 -4.57
C LYS A 147 14.79 -6.63 -3.32
N ALA A 148 15.89 -6.03 -2.87
CA ALA A 148 16.59 -6.48 -1.66
C ALA A 148 15.76 -6.18 -0.39
N LYS A 149 15.19 -4.99 -0.26
CA LYS A 149 14.30 -4.63 0.86
C LYS A 149 12.99 -5.41 0.82
N LEU A 150 12.45 -5.65 -0.38
CA LEU A 150 11.20 -6.39 -0.57
C LEU A 150 11.34 -7.89 -0.29
N ALA A 151 12.55 -8.44 -0.21
CA ALA A 151 12.76 -9.85 0.09
C ALA A 151 12.11 -10.26 1.43
N ASP A 152 12.11 -9.38 2.42
CA ASP A 152 11.53 -9.62 3.74
C ASP A 152 10.05 -9.21 3.84
N ALA A 153 9.55 -8.39 2.92
CA ALA A 153 8.18 -7.90 2.96
C ALA A 153 7.15 -9.03 2.82
N VAL A 154 6.07 -8.92 3.60
CA VAL A 154 4.98 -9.92 3.61
C VAL A 154 3.68 -9.38 2.99
N ALA A 155 3.54 -8.05 2.89
CA ALA A 155 2.41 -7.40 2.25
C ALA A 155 2.85 -6.15 1.47
N ILE A 156 2.17 -5.89 0.36
CA ILE A 156 2.34 -4.68 -0.45
C ILE A 156 0.93 -4.21 -0.85
N GLN A 157 0.57 -2.98 -0.50
CA GLN A 157 -0.59 -2.29 -1.09
C GLN A 157 -0.06 -1.30 -2.11
N THR A 158 -0.58 -1.37 -3.33
CA THR A 158 -0.18 -0.48 -4.42
C THR A 158 -1.37 -0.12 -5.30
N GLU A 159 -1.37 1.13 -5.77
CA GLU A 159 -2.30 1.51 -6.82
C GLU A 159 -1.97 0.74 -8.11
N VAL A 160 -3.01 0.27 -8.78
CA VAL A 160 -2.95 -0.41 -10.08
C VAL A 160 -3.96 0.19 -11.03
N SER A 161 -3.56 0.45 -12.27
CA SER A 161 -4.40 1.11 -13.26
C SER A 161 -5.03 0.12 -14.22
N PHE A 162 -6.37 0.15 -14.34
CA PHE A 162 -7.10 -0.52 -15.42
C PHE A 162 -7.05 0.31 -16.71
N ILE A 163 -7.12 1.64 -16.55
CA ILE A 163 -6.91 2.61 -17.62
C ILE A 163 -5.78 3.55 -17.15
N THR A 164 -4.67 3.51 -17.86
CA THR A 164 -3.51 4.37 -17.53
C THR A 164 -3.81 5.83 -17.84
N LEU A 165 -3.40 6.74 -16.98
CA LEU A 165 -3.62 8.19 -17.10
C LEU A 165 -2.35 8.96 -17.45
N TYR A 166 -1.19 8.31 -17.33
CA TYR A 166 0.13 8.90 -17.55
C TYR A 166 0.90 8.15 -18.63
N GLU A 167 1.81 8.84 -19.29
CA GLU A 167 2.73 8.24 -20.27
C GLU A 167 3.64 7.21 -19.59
N GLY A 168 3.67 5.99 -20.13
CA GLY A 168 4.51 4.91 -19.60
C GLY A 168 4.05 4.31 -18.27
N GLN A 169 2.89 4.69 -17.75
CA GLN A 169 2.29 4.07 -16.57
C GLN A 169 2.01 2.58 -16.82
N PRO A 170 2.40 1.68 -15.90
CA PRO A 170 2.11 0.28 -16.03
C PRO A 170 0.61 0.00 -15.84
N THR A 171 0.10 -0.97 -16.59
CA THR A 171 -1.24 -1.52 -16.41
C THR A 171 -1.28 -2.51 -15.23
N LEU A 172 -2.48 -2.83 -14.70
CA LEU A 172 -2.66 -3.93 -13.74
C LEU A 172 -1.98 -5.22 -14.20
N GLY A 173 -2.08 -5.59 -15.50
CA GLY A 173 -1.50 -6.83 -15.98
C GLY A 173 0.02 -6.87 -15.87
N GLU A 174 0.70 -5.76 -16.17
CA GLU A 174 2.14 -5.64 -16.03
C GLU A 174 2.58 -5.66 -14.56
N MET A 175 1.81 -4.98 -13.69
CA MET A 175 2.06 -4.97 -12.24
C MET A 175 1.85 -6.37 -11.64
N ASP A 176 0.78 -7.10 -12.00
CA ASP A 176 0.52 -8.44 -11.47
C ASP A 176 1.61 -9.45 -11.86
N VAL A 177 2.11 -9.39 -13.09
CA VAL A 177 3.25 -10.23 -13.52
C VAL A 177 4.47 -9.95 -12.66
N MET A 178 4.84 -8.66 -12.48
CA MET A 178 5.98 -8.27 -11.64
C MET A 178 5.82 -8.73 -10.19
N MET A 179 4.64 -8.53 -9.59
CA MET A 179 4.39 -8.92 -8.21
C MET A 179 4.54 -10.43 -8.01
N ARG A 180 4.08 -11.25 -8.96
CA ARG A 180 4.26 -12.71 -8.93
C ARG A 180 5.73 -13.11 -9.07
N GLU A 181 6.50 -12.42 -9.90
CA GLU A 181 7.95 -12.63 -10.02
C GLU A 181 8.71 -12.27 -8.73
N LEU A 182 8.19 -11.30 -7.95
CA LEU A 182 8.70 -10.95 -6.63
C LEU A 182 8.22 -11.90 -5.51
N GLY A 183 7.38 -12.90 -5.84
CA GLY A 183 6.88 -13.91 -4.90
C GLY A 183 5.64 -13.46 -4.11
N PHE A 184 4.84 -12.55 -4.67
CA PHE A 184 3.58 -12.10 -4.07
C PHE A 184 2.38 -12.59 -4.87
N LEU A 185 1.27 -12.79 -4.17
CA LEU A 185 -0.04 -13.16 -4.75
C LEU A 185 -1.05 -12.05 -4.47
N PRO A 186 -1.96 -11.73 -5.40
CA PRO A 186 -3.04 -10.79 -5.15
C PRO A 186 -3.95 -11.34 -4.05
N HIS A 187 -4.38 -10.50 -3.13
CA HIS A 187 -5.21 -10.87 -1.99
C HIS A 187 -6.60 -10.24 -2.06
N CYS A 188 -6.67 -8.93 -2.00
CA CYS A 188 -7.95 -8.21 -2.06
C CYS A 188 -7.77 -6.81 -2.62
N PHE A 189 -8.86 -6.21 -3.09
CA PHE A 189 -8.91 -4.77 -3.33
C PHE A 189 -9.21 -4.05 -2.00
N ALA A 190 -8.33 -3.15 -1.59
CA ALA A 190 -8.59 -2.24 -0.48
C ALA A 190 -9.57 -1.14 -0.92
N GLU A 191 -9.40 -0.68 -2.17
CA GLU A 191 -10.33 0.22 -2.84
C GLU A 191 -10.44 -0.17 -4.33
N LEU A 192 -11.62 0.04 -4.91
CA LEU A 192 -11.87 -0.13 -6.35
C LEU A 192 -12.57 1.11 -6.87
N LYS A 193 -11.88 1.88 -7.71
CA LYS A 193 -12.43 3.11 -8.29
C LYS A 193 -13.02 2.84 -9.66
N VAL A 194 -14.27 3.23 -9.83
CA VAL A 194 -14.99 3.23 -11.12
C VAL A 194 -15.35 4.66 -11.50
N TRP A 195 -15.27 5.00 -12.78
CA TRP A 195 -15.52 6.37 -13.24
C TRP A 195 -16.39 6.37 -14.50
N PRO A 196 -17.29 7.37 -14.68
CA PRO A 196 -18.08 7.46 -15.91
C PRO A 196 -17.22 7.95 -17.05
N LEU A 197 -17.33 7.29 -18.21
CA LEU A 197 -16.69 7.80 -19.44
C LEU A 197 -17.35 9.11 -19.87
N ALA A 198 -16.55 10.10 -20.23
CA ALA A 198 -17.03 11.35 -20.77
C ALA A 198 -17.78 11.12 -22.11
N PRO A 199 -18.84 11.89 -22.43
CA PRO A 199 -19.40 13.01 -21.66
C PRO A 199 -20.52 12.59 -20.68
N THR A 200 -20.57 11.36 -20.23
CA THR A 200 -21.68 10.84 -19.40
C THR A 200 -21.71 11.52 -18.03
N ILE A 201 -22.85 12.11 -17.69
CA ILE A 201 -23.11 12.70 -16.37
C ILE A 201 -24.43 12.10 -15.85
N VAL A 202 -24.42 11.52 -14.65
CA VAL A 202 -25.60 10.91 -14.04
C VAL A 202 -26.04 11.72 -12.84
N SER A 203 -27.31 12.13 -12.81
CA SER A 203 -27.90 12.90 -11.71
C SER A 203 -27.11 14.19 -11.36
N SER A 204 -26.60 14.88 -12.39
CA SER A 204 -25.72 16.08 -12.25
C SER A 204 -24.41 15.83 -11.51
N GLN A 205 -23.97 14.58 -11.39
CA GLN A 205 -22.72 14.20 -10.76
C GLN A 205 -21.74 13.68 -11.84
N PRO A 206 -20.73 14.46 -12.24
CA PRO A 206 -19.79 14.09 -13.30
C PRO A 206 -18.79 12.96 -12.88
N ASN A 207 -18.70 12.68 -11.60
CA ASN A 207 -17.83 11.66 -11.00
C ASN A 207 -18.59 10.43 -10.47
N LYS A 208 -19.90 10.35 -10.67
CA LYS A 208 -20.68 9.20 -10.21
C LYS A 208 -20.32 7.96 -11.02
N GLY A 209 -19.50 7.10 -10.44
CA GLY A 209 -19.03 5.86 -11.07
C GLY A 209 -20.17 4.98 -11.58
N LEU A 210 -19.94 4.36 -12.73
CA LEU A 210 -20.86 3.40 -13.36
C LEU A 210 -20.22 2.01 -13.43
N ARG A 211 -19.64 1.66 -14.57
CA ARG A 211 -19.07 0.33 -14.80
C ARG A 211 -17.59 0.35 -15.24
N GLN A 212 -17.12 1.48 -15.77
CA GLN A 212 -15.74 1.57 -16.22
C GLN A 212 -14.79 1.54 -15.01
N LEU A 213 -13.98 0.51 -14.95
CA LEU A 213 -12.87 0.42 -14.00
C LEU A 213 -11.82 1.48 -14.37
N LEU A 214 -11.34 2.21 -13.39
CA LEU A 214 -10.29 3.21 -13.55
C LEU A 214 -8.98 2.72 -12.94
N GLU A 215 -8.97 2.58 -11.64
CA GLU A 215 -7.82 2.16 -10.83
C GLU A 215 -8.30 1.43 -9.57
N ALA A 216 -7.38 0.82 -8.86
CA ALA A 216 -7.67 0.18 -7.59
C ALA A 216 -6.43 0.17 -6.69
N ASP A 217 -6.66 0.21 -5.39
CA ASP A 217 -5.67 -0.17 -4.40
C ASP A 217 -5.70 -1.69 -4.24
N LEU A 218 -4.72 -2.37 -4.79
CA LEU A 218 -4.62 -3.82 -4.74
C LEU A 218 -3.60 -4.24 -3.68
N VAL A 219 -4.04 -5.12 -2.80
CA VAL A 219 -3.20 -5.74 -1.76
C VAL A 219 -2.62 -7.03 -2.30
N TYR A 220 -1.31 -7.10 -2.31
CA TYR A 220 -0.54 -8.32 -2.57
C TYR A 220 0.06 -8.82 -1.27
N VAL A 221 0.12 -10.13 -1.11
CA VAL A 221 0.74 -10.77 0.06
C VAL A 221 1.75 -11.83 -0.38
N ARG A 222 2.79 -12.04 0.43
CA ARG A 222 3.78 -13.09 0.18
C ARG A 222 3.09 -14.42 -0.05
N ASP A 223 3.62 -15.26 -0.92
CA ASP A 223 3.05 -16.57 -1.23
C ASP A 223 2.83 -17.39 0.06
N PHE A 224 1.55 -17.52 0.40
CA PHE A 224 1.06 -18.19 1.61
C PHE A 224 0.69 -19.65 1.37
N THR A 225 1.05 -20.23 0.23
CA THR A 225 0.67 -21.59 -0.14
C THR A 225 1.37 -22.65 0.70
N ARG A 226 2.61 -22.37 1.14
CA ARG A 226 3.45 -23.30 1.91
C ARG A 226 4.10 -22.63 3.12
N ALA A 227 4.28 -23.39 4.19
CA ALA A 227 4.86 -22.87 5.43
C ALA A 227 6.30 -22.40 5.27
N GLU A 228 7.08 -23.07 4.43
CA GLU A 228 8.48 -22.75 4.16
C GLU A 228 8.71 -21.48 3.32
N ASN A 229 7.67 -20.90 2.72
CA ASN A 229 7.79 -19.68 1.91
C ASN A 229 8.10 -18.42 2.74
N MET A 230 7.88 -18.49 4.06
CA MET A 230 8.13 -17.38 4.99
C MET A 230 8.76 -17.89 6.28
N SER A 231 9.57 -17.05 6.91
CA SER A 231 10.07 -17.30 8.27
C SER A 231 8.92 -17.20 9.30
N PRO A 232 9.08 -17.77 10.51
CA PRO A 232 8.10 -17.60 11.57
C PRO A 232 7.72 -16.15 11.85
N GLU A 233 8.70 -15.24 11.85
CA GLU A 233 8.44 -13.82 12.11
C GLU A 233 7.65 -13.17 10.98
N GLN A 234 7.94 -13.49 9.72
CA GLN A 234 7.15 -13.04 8.57
C GLN A 234 5.69 -13.52 8.67
N TRP A 235 5.44 -14.78 9.07
CA TRP A 235 4.09 -15.29 9.29
C TRP A 235 3.34 -14.53 10.39
N LYS A 236 4.03 -14.14 11.48
CA LYS A 236 3.43 -13.32 12.54
C LYS A 236 3.03 -11.95 12.02
N HIS A 237 3.92 -11.27 11.29
CA HIS A 237 3.62 -9.95 10.71
C HIS A 237 2.52 -10.02 9.66
N LEU A 238 2.49 -11.07 8.82
CA LEU A 238 1.39 -11.28 7.86
C LEU A 238 0.04 -11.43 8.58
N ALA A 239 -0.02 -12.19 9.67
CA ALA A 239 -1.26 -12.36 10.45
C ALA A 239 -1.73 -11.04 11.06
N LEU A 240 -0.81 -10.23 11.61
CA LEU A 240 -1.12 -8.91 12.18
C LEU A 240 -1.64 -7.95 11.12
N ILE A 241 -0.96 -7.85 9.96
CA ILE A 241 -1.37 -6.99 8.85
C ILE A 241 -2.73 -7.43 8.30
N ALA A 242 -2.92 -8.73 8.04
CA ALA A 242 -4.18 -9.26 7.54
C ALA A 242 -5.36 -8.90 8.45
N HIS A 243 -5.19 -9.05 9.77
CA HIS A 243 -6.23 -8.75 10.74
C HIS A 243 -6.47 -7.25 10.90
N HIS A 244 -5.42 -6.47 11.21
CA HIS A 244 -5.58 -5.08 11.63
C HIS A 244 -5.73 -4.09 10.48
N CYS A 245 -5.12 -4.37 9.31
CA CYS A 245 -5.18 -3.46 8.18
C CYS A 245 -6.37 -3.78 7.26
N TYR A 246 -6.71 -5.05 7.10
CA TYR A 246 -7.68 -5.48 6.08
C TYR A 246 -8.89 -6.27 6.62
N GLY A 247 -8.92 -6.60 7.91
CA GLY A 247 -9.98 -7.45 8.47
C GLY A 247 -10.04 -8.84 7.82
N SER A 248 -8.95 -9.28 7.19
CA SER A 248 -8.85 -10.57 6.50
C SER A 248 -8.62 -11.70 7.52
N VAL A 249 -9.73 -12.15 8.10
CA VAL A 249 -9.74 -13.18 9.15
C VAL A 249 -9.22 -14.52 8.63
N ASP A 250 -9.56 -14.86 7.41
CA ASP A 250 -9.15 -16.12 6.77
C ASP A 250 -7.65 -16.16 6.50
N LEU A 251 -7.04 -15.09 6.00
CA LEU A 251 -5.59 -15.00 5.80
C LEU A 251 -4.85 -15.00 7.14
N ALA A 252 -5.35 -14.27 8.15
CA ALA A 252 -4.78 -14.31 9.50
C ALA A 252 -4.83 -15.73 10.10
N ALA A 253 -5.97 -16.42 9.99
CA ALA A 253 -6.10 -17.81 10.42
C ALA A 253 -5.17 -18.75 9.63
N ARG A 254 -5.00 -18.53 8.31
CA ARG A 254 -4.04 -19.28 7.48
C ARG A 254 -2.62 -19.09 8.00
N ALA A 255 -2.20 -17.85 8.29
CA ALA A 255 -0.87 -17.57 8.81
C ALA A 255 -0.63 -18.25 10.18
N ILE A 256 -1.62 -18.23 11.09
CA ILE A 256 -1.57 -18.93 12.36
C ILE A 256 -1.42 -20.46 12.15
N ASN A 257 -2.14 -21.04 11.19
CA ASN A 257 -2.01 -22.46 10.85
C ASN A 257 -0.61 -22.81 10.33
N MET A 258 0.02 -21.93 9.56
CA MET A 258 1.41 -22.14 9.12
C MET A 258 2.38 -22.12 10.31
N LEU A 259 2.20 -21.17 11.24
CA LEU A 259 2.97 -21.13 12.50
C LEU A 259 2.75 -22.38 13.36
N THR A 260 1.54 -22.94 13.37
CA THR A 260 1.27 -24.24 14.03
C THR A 260 2.05 -25.38 13.39
N GLN A 261 2.08 -25.44 12.05
CA GLN A 261 2.86 -26.46 11.30
C GLN A 261 4.36 -26.35 11.58
N LEU A 262 4.85 -25.12 11.78
CA LEU A 262 6.24 -24.84 12.15
C LEU A 262 6.53 -25.06 13.65
N GLY A 263 5.52 -25.43 14.46
CA GLY A 263 5.66 -25.63 15.90
C GLY A 263 5.88 -24.38 16.73
N VAL A 264 5.54 -23.21 16.18
CA VAL A 264 5.78 -21.88 16.81
C VAL A 264 4.63 -21.51 17.77
N VAL A 265 3.39 -21.88 17.41
CA VAL A 265 2.20 -21.62 18.21
C VAL A 265 1.45 -22.92 18.52
N PRO A 266 0.61 -22.97 19.58
CA PRO A 266 -0.16 -24.16 19.93
C PRO A 266 -1.08 -24.65 18.80
N ALA A 267 -1.37 -25.96 18.77
CA ALA A 267 -2.18 -26.59 17.73
C ALA A 267 -3.60 -26.00 17.61
N ASN A 268 -4.16 -25.48 18.70
CA ASN A 268 -5.49 -24.87 18.77
C ASN A 268 -5.48 -23.34 18.59
N ALA A 269 -4.34 -22.74 18.24
CA ALA A 269 -4.18 -21.26 18.16
C ALA A 269 -5.16 -20.63 17.17
N ALA A 270 -5.34 -21.22 15.98
CA ALA A 270 -6.27 -20.71 14.97
C ALA A 270 -7.74 -20.80 15.41
N GLU A 271 -8.13 -21.89 16.09
CA GLU A 271 -9.46 -22.05 16.66
C GLU A 271 -9.74 -21.00 17.74
N HIS A 272 -8.77 -20.78 18.64
CA HIS A 272 -8.88 -19.74 19.66
C HIS A 272 -8.97 -18.34 19.05
N TYR A 273 -8.19 -18.05 18.01
CA TYR A 273 -8.28 -16.79 17.28
C TYR A 273 -9.69 -16.58 16.71
N LEU A 274 -10.21 -17.55 15.95
CA LEU A 274 -11.55 -17.46 15.35
C LEU A 274 -12.65 -17.33 16.42
N SER A 275 -12.53 -18.06 17.53
CA SER A 275 -13.47 -17.99 18.65
C SER A 275 -13.46 -16.62 19.35
N SER A 276 -12.30 -15.96 19.39
CA SER A 276 -12.17 -14.60 19.97
C SER A 276 -12.89 -13.50 19.18
N LEU A 277 -13.15 -13.75 17.89
CA LEU A 277 -13.87 -12.84 16.99
C LEU A 277 -15.39 -12.99 17.06
N ALA A 278 -15.88 -14.08 17.64
CA ALA A 278 -17.32 -14.29 17.79
C ALA A 278 -17.91 -13.21 18.72
N PRO A 279 -19.08 -12.63 18.40
CA PRO A 279 -19.72 -11.67 19.29
C PRO A 279 -19.96 -12.36 20.64
N ARG A 280 -19.44 -11.74 21.72
CA ARG A 280 -19.76 -12.20 23.09
C ARG A 280 -21.28 -12.19 23.23
N LYS A 281 -21.90 -13.34 23.45
CA LYS A 281 -23.32 -13.41 23.81
C LYS A 281 -23.49 -12.52 25.03
N ALA A 282 -24.29 -11.46 24.90
CA ALA A 282 -24.71 -10.67 26.06
C ALA A 282 -25.46 -11.62 27.00
N ASN A 283 -24.90 -11.84 28.17
CA ASN A 283 -25.59 -12.53 29.26
C ASN A 283 -26.65 -11.60 29.82
#